data_b4d34d66842371d63269d671afd689db
#
_entry.id   b4d34d66842371d63269d671afd689db
#
_cell.length_a   1.000
_cell.length_b   1.000
_cell.length_c   1.000
_cell.angle_alpha   90.00
_cell.angle_beta   90.00
_cell.angle_gamma   90.00
#
_symmetry.space_group_name_H-M   'P 1'
#
loop_
_entity.id
_entity.type
_entity.pdbx_description
1 polymer ?
#
loop_
_entity_poly.entity_id
_entity_poly.type
_entity_poly.pdbx_seq_one_letter_code
_entity_poly.pdbx_strand_id
1 'polypeptide(L)'
;MKWSFIIILPAIVSLFWALATMFIKRRPTRAQTILSLTMILMAFSIVVLDVFFRGRAGKLFIYDFVFEATAVLCAPFYYLGLCALTEPRGATLRQRRSFVLPLLFIVALVAGSFWLGPRRYEELCYAIRETGATFFPGDAPWNFMLFWTHWFFPAFLLIMSFLLLLIGARKVRLYQQRFNSYYADDMDLPYIDTRQLLFFTWIFLPLVTLTIFIITFRPFYYKYLLIGCAVLLSVLQYMIGRFTYRLNHDARYLAEYIRKKNQDK
;
A
#
# COMPACT_ATOMS: atom_id res chain seq x y z
N MET A 1 -15.50 -0.62 24.31
CA MET A 1 -14.70 -0.69 23.07
C MET A 1 -13.20 -0.86 23.36
N LYS A 2 -12.78 -2.04 23.84
CA LYS A 2 -11.35 -2.31 24.15
C LYS A 2 -10.52 -2.83 22.95
N TRP A 3 -11.12 -2.99 21.77
CA TRP A 3 -10.51 -3.66 20.62
C TRP A 3 -9.79 -2.72 19.64
N SER A 4 -10.00 -1.42 19.79
CA SER A 4 -9.49 -0.39 18.89
C SER A 4 -7.96 -0.35 18.80
N PHE A 5 -7.27 -0.68 19.88
CA PHE A 5 -5.81 -0.69 19.88
C PHE A 5 -5.20 -1.73 18.93
N ILE A 6 -5.85 -2.90 18.80
CA ILE A 6 -5.35 -3.98 17.95
C ILE A 6 -5.46 -3.63 16.47
N ILE A 7 -6.52 -2.90 16.09
CA ILE A 7 -6.71 -2.48 14.69
C ILE A 7 -5.67 -1.43 14.26
N ILE A 8 -5.21 -0.60 15.20
CA ILE A 8 -4.16 0.42 14.94
C ILE A 8 -2.75 -0.19 14.96
N LEU A 9 -2.56 -1.38 15.52
CA LEU A 9 -1.24 -1.98 15.65
C LEU A 9 -0.44 -2.03 14.33
N PRO A 10 -1.03 -2.43 13.17
CA PRO A 10 -0.33 -2.39 11.89
C PRO A 10 0.15 -0.97 11.52
N ALA A 11 -0.63 0.07 11.82
CA ALA A 11 -0.22 1.45 11.57
C ALA A 11 0.99 1.86 12.43
N ILE A 12 1.00 1.49 13.69
CA ILE A 12 2.10 1.77 14.62
C ILE A 12 3.39 1.09 14.12
N VAL A 13 3.30 -0.19 13.72
CA VAL A 13 4.44 -0.94 13.21
C VAL A 13 4.98 -0.35 11.91
N SER A 14 4.10 0.03 10.97
CA SER A 14 4.49 0.69 9.71
C SER A 14 5.17 2.01 9.97
N LEU A 15 4.60 2.84 10.84
CA LEU A 15 5.16 4.15 11.18
C LEU A 15 6.53 4.02 11.87
N PHE A 16 6.67 3.08 12.81
CA PHE A 16 7.94 2.81 13.47
C PHE A 16 9.05 2.50 12.45
N TRP A 17 8.83 1.57 11.52
CA TRP A 17 9.85 1.21 10.54
C TRP A 17 10.11 2.30 9.51
N ALA A 18 9.09 3.07 9.13
CA ALA A 18 9.27 4.21 8.25
C ALA A 18 10.18 5.27 8.90
N LEU A 19 9.89 5.63 10.15
CA LEU A 19 10.70 6.60 10.91
C LEU A 19 12.10 6.05 11.19
N ALA A 20 12.24 4.78 11.58
CA ALA A 20 13.55 4.15 11.78
C ALA A 20 14.40 4.23 10.51
N THR A 21 13.80 3.96 9.34
CA THR A 21 14.53 4.02 8.07
C THR A 21 14.90 5.45 7.68
N MET A 22 14.02 6.42 7.91
CA MET A 22 14.25 7.81 7.49
C MET A 22 15.18 8.59 8.42
N PHE A 23 15.09 8.35 9.75
CA PHE A 23 15.78 9.19 10.75
C PHE A 23 16.92 8.49 11.48
N ILE A 24 16.86 7.17 11.69
CA ILE A 24 17.93 6.45 12.40
C ILE A 24 19.03 6.05 11.43
N LYS A 25 18.66 5.69 10.18
CA LYS A 25 19.65 5.34 9.17
C LYS A 25 20.35 6.59 8.66
N ARG A 26 21.68 6.67 8.84
CA ARG A 26 22.50 7.86 8.48
C ARG A 26 22.36 8.29 7.00
N ARG A 27 22.18 7.34 6.07
CA ARG A 27 22.05 7.61 4.63
C ARG A 27 21.07 6.61 4.00
N PRO A 28 19.76 6.84 4.08
CA PRO A 28 18.81 5.98 3.41
C PRO A 28 18.98 6.05 1.90
N THR A 29 18.88 4.90 1.23
CA THR A 29 18.86 4.85 -0.23
C THR A 29 17.54 5.45 -0.75
N ARG A 30 17.52 5.85 -2.02
CA ARG A 30 16.28 6.36 -2.64
C ARG A 30 15.14 5.36 -2.58
N ALA A 31 15.44 4.07 -2.79
CA ALA A 31 14.45 3.00 -2.68
C ALA A 31 13.87 2.93 -1.27
N GLN A 32 14.73 3.00 -0.24
CA GLN A 32 14.30 3.00 1.15
C GLN A 32 13.40 4.19 1.49
N THR A 33 13.76 5.37 1.01
CA THR A 33 12.94 6.58 1.24
C THR A 33 11.53 6.41 0.64
N ILE A 34 11.42 5.91 -0.61
CA ILE A 34 10.11 5.71 -1.26
C ILE A 34 9.31 4.60 -0.55
N LEU A 35 9.95 3.49 -0.17
CA LEU A 35 9.28 2.42 0.57
C LEU A 35 8.84 2.88 1.97
N SER A 36 9.63 3.71 2.64
CA SER A 36 9.24 4.32 3.92
C SER A 36 8.05 5.27 3.76
N LEU A 37 8.00 6.08 2.71
CA LEU A 37 6.83 6.91 2.38
C LEU A 37 5.59 6.05 2.13
N THR A 38 5.74 4.90 1.46
CA THR A 38 4.63 3.95 1.29
C THR A 38 4.12 3.43 2.64
N MET A 39 5.03 3.13 3.58
CA MET A 39 4.65 2.69 4.93
C MET A 39 3.94 3.78 5.72
N ILE A 40 4.35 5.04 5.59
CA ILE A 40 3.65 6.18 6.19
C ILE A 40 2.24 6.30 5.60
N LEU A 41 2.10 6.18 4.28
CA LEU A 41 0.81 6.24 3.61
C LEU A 41 -0.12 5.10 4.05
N MET A 42 0.40 3.88 4.19
CA MET A 42 -0.34 2.73 4.72
C MET A 42 -0.77 2.97 6.19
N ALA A 43 0.14 3.46 7.03
CA ALA A 43 -0.18 3.78 8.43
C ALA A 43 -1.29 4.83 8.52
N PHE A 44 -1.21 5.87 7.69
CA PHE A 44 -2.23 6.91 7.62
C PHE A 44 -3.58 6.35 7.17
N SER A 45 -3.63 5.51 6.12
CA SER A 45 -4.87 4.87 5.66
C SER A 45 -5.53 4.03 6.76
N ILE A 46 -4.75 3.26 7.53
CA ILE A 46 -5.28 2.44 8.64
C ILE A 46 -5.83 3.33 9.76
N VAL A 47 -5.14 4.42 10.10
CA VAL A 47 -5.62 5.37 11.13
C VAL A 47 -6.94 6.02 10.70
N VAL A 48 -7.02 6.46 9.43
CA VAL A 48 -8.25 7.06 8.88
C VAL A 48 -9.40 6.06 8.88
N LEU A 49 -9.13 4.80 8.52
CA LEU A 49 -10.11 3.72 8.58
C LEU A 49 -10.62 3.48 10.02
N ASP A 50 -9.72 3.47 11.00
CA ASP A 50 -10.10 3.33 12.42
C ASP A 50 -10.96 4.52 12.89
N VAL A 51 -10.62 5.74 12.46
CA VAL A 51 -11.42 6.94 12.73
C VAL A 51 -12.79 6.86 12.06
N PHE A 52 -12.88 6.34 10.82
CA PHE A 52 -14.16 6.10 10.14
C PHE A 52 -15.09 5.22 10.98
N PHE A 53 -14.57 4.10 11.52
CA PHE A 53 -15.37 3.20 12.36
C PHE A 53 -15.77 3.78 13.73
N ARG A 54 -14.95 4.66 14.29
CA ARG A 54 -15.24 5.32 15.59
C ARG A 54 -15.88 6.69 15.43
N GLY A 55 -15.82 7.26 14.24
CA GLY A 55 -16.26 8.61 13.96
C GLY A 55 -17.73 8.84 14.28
N ARG A 56 -18.04 10.05 14.73
CA ARG A 56 -19.42 10.50 14.89
C ARG A 56 -19.99 10.88 13.52
N ALA A 57 -21.31 10.74 13.37
CA ALA A 57 -22.01 11.23 12.19
C ALA A 57 -21.66 12.71 11.89
N GLY A 58 -21.61 13.06 10.61
CA GLY A 58 -21.32 14.42 10.13
C GLY A 58 -19.92 14.60 9.49
N LYS A 59 -19.05 13.56 9.52
CA LYS A 59 -17.72 13.60 8.90
C LYS A 59 -17.28 12.26 8.29
N LEU A 60 -18.16 11.25 8.25
CA LEU A 60 -17.81 9.91 7.78
C LEU A 60 -17.38 9.91 6.31
N PHE A 61 -18.04 10.71 5.47
CA PHE A 61 -17.71 10.83 4.05
C PHE A 61 -16.28 11.34 3.81
N ILE A 62 -15.75 12.22 4.68
CA ILE A 62 -14.37 12.72 4.59
C ILE A 62 -13.39 11.57 4.89
N TYR A 63 -13.66 10.79 5.93
CA TYR A 63 -12.79 9.69 6.32
C TYR A 63 -12.81 8.57 5.29
N ASP A 64 -13.98 8.23 4.74
CA ASP A 64 -14.12 7.25 3.66
C ASP A 64 -13.35 7.69 2.42
N PHE A 65 -13.58 8.91 1.96
CA PHE A 65 -12.87 9.51 0.83
C PHE A 65 -11.34 9.50 1.01
N VAL A 66 -10.86 9.94 2.17
CA VAL A 66 -9.42 9.99 2.46
C VAL A 66 -8.83 8.60 2.56
N PHE A 67 -9.56 7.64 3.13
CA PHE A 67 -9.14 6.25 3.20
C PHE A 67 -8.98 5.64 1.80
N GLU A 68 -9.99 5.74 0.94
CA GLU A 68 -9.94 5.19 -0.40
C GLU A 68 -8.84 5.84 -1.25
N ALA A 69 -8.74 7.18 -1.22
CA ALA A 69 -7.72 7.92 -1.95
C ALA A 69 -6.29 7.53 -1.52
N THR A 70 -6.04 7.37 -0.22
CA THR A 70 -4.71 6.98 0.28
C THR A 70 -4.40 5.52 0.02
N ALA A 71 -5.38 4.63 0.15
CA ALA A 71 -5.21 3.20 -0.08
C ALA A 71 -4.84 2.90 -1.54
N VAL A 72 -5.50 3.53 -2.54
CA VAL A 72 -5.18 3.30 -3.96
C VAL A 72 -3.80 3.85 -4.36
N LEU A 73 -3.27 4.82 -3.62
CA LEU A 73 -1.92 5.36 -3.85
C LEU A 73 -0.80 4.47 -3.29
N CYS A 74 -1.07 3.60 -2.31
CA CYS A 74 -0.04 2.75 -1.71
C CYS A 74 0.65 1.85 -2.74
N ALA A 75 -0.11 1.20 -3.64
CA ALA A 75 0.42 0.27 -4.62
C ALA A 75 1.39 0.92 -5.63
N PRO A 76 1.09 2.06 -6.28
CA PRO A 76 2.03 2.73 -7.17
C PRO A 76 3.26 3.30 -6.44
N PHE A 77 3.13 3.78 -5.20
CA PHE A 77 4.28 4.19 -4.40
C PHE A 77 5.19 3.00 -4.09
N TYR A 78 4.62 1.86 -3.67
CA TYR A 78 5.39 0.64 -3.46
C TYR A 78 6.11 0.18 -4.74
N TYR A 79 5.41 0.17 -5.87
CA TYR A 79 6.01 -0.14 -7.17
C TYR A 79 7.16 0.81 -7.54
N LEU A 80 7.02 2.12 -7.29
CA LEU A 80 8.13 3.07 -7.47
C LEU A 80 9.31 2.76 -6.57
N GLY A 81 9.09 2.31 -5.34
CA GLY A 81 10.15 1.83 -4.45
C GLY A 81 10.92 0.67 -5.05
N LEU A 82 10.22 -0.33 -5.58
CA LEU A 82 10.85 -1.46 -6.30
C LEU A 82 11.59 -1.01 -7.56
N CYS A 83 11.05 -0.05 -8.31
CA CYS A 83 11.74 0.52 -9.46
C CYS A 83 13.00 1.30 -9.06
N ALA A 84 12.96 2.07 -7.98
CA ALA A 84 14.12 2.79 -7.45
C ALA A 84 15.21 1.82 -6.96
N LEU A 85 14.82 0.63 -6.46
CA LEU A 85 15.76 -0.43 -6.09
C LEU A 85 16.47 -1.01 -7.31
N THR A 86 15.79 -1.13 -8.46
CA THR A 86 16.27 -1.89 -9.64
C THR A 86 16.86 -1.03 -10.75
N GLU A 87 16.61 0.28 -10.75
CA GLU A 87 17.01 1.19 -11.84
C GLU A 87 17.84 2.38 -11.31
N PRO A 88 19.10 2.57 -11.82
CA PRO A 88 20.00 3.61 -11.30
C PRO A 88 19.56 5.04 -11.66
N ARG A 89 18.86 5.21 -12.80
CA ARG A 89 18.41 6.53 -13.30
C ARG A 89 17.14 7.07 -12.61
N GLY A 90 16.55 6.28 -11.69
CA GLY A 90 15.32 6.64 -11.01
C GLY A 90 14.05 6.39 -11.83
N ALA A 91 12.91 6.91 -11.35
CA ALA A 91 11.61 6.66 -11.98
C ALA A 91 11.52 7.32 -13.38
N THR A 92 11.38 6.50 -14.39
CA THR A 92 11.13 6.94 -15.77
C THR A 92 9.69 7.44 -15.93
N LEU A 93 9.39 8.20 -16.99
CA LEU A 93 8.02 8.61 -17.34
C LEU A 93 7.07 7.41 -17.44
N ARG A 94 7.56 6.26 -17.96
CA ARG A 94 6.79 5.02 -18.05
C ARG A 94 6.37 4.49 -16.68
N GLN A 95 7.23 4.61 -15.67
CA GLN A 95 6.92 4.17 -14.29
C GLN A 95 5.94 5.11 -13.59
N ARG A 96 6.02 6.42 -13.89
CA ARG A 96 5.07 7.41 -13.37
C ARG A 96 3.64 7.18 -13.90
N ARG A 97 3.48 6.51 -15.04
CA ARG A 97 2.16 6.13 -15.57
C ARG A 97 1.39 5.17 -14.64
N SER A 98 2.07 4.50 -13.70
CA SER A 98 1.38 3.69 -12.68
C SER A 98 0.43 4.50 -11.79
N PHE A 99 0.57 5.84 -11.75
CA PHE A 99 -0.34 6.73 -11.03
C PHE A 99 -1.58 7.14 -11.82
N VAL A 100 -1.62 6.92 -13.13
CA VAL A 100 -2.74 7.37 -13.97
C VAL A 100 -4.06 6.74 -13.53
N LEU A 101 -4.08 5.42 -13.35
CA LEU A 101 -5.29 4.70 -12.92
C LEU A 101 -5.75 5.11 -11.52
N PRO A 102 -4.88 5.18 -10.47
CA PRO A 102 -5.26 5.72 -9.16
C PRO A 102 -5.80 7.14 -9.21
N LEU A 103 -5.19 8.02 -10.00
CA LEU A 103 -5.65 9.40 -10.12
C LEU A 103 -7.02 9.46 -10.81
N LEU A 104 -7.25 8.66 -11.86
CA LEU A 104 -8.57 8.54 -12.48
C LEU A 104 -9.61 8.00 -11.50
N PHE A 105 -9.24 7.01 -10.66
CA PHE A 105 -10.11 6.53 -9.60
C PHE A 105 -10.50 7.64 -8.63
N ILE A 106 -9.52 8.41 -8.14
CA ILE A 106 -9.77 9.53 -7.21
C ILE A 106 -10.64 10.61 -7.87
N VAL A 107 -10.39 10.95 -9.13
CA VAL A 107 -11.22 11.91 -9.88
C VAL A 107 -12.66 11.42 -9.98
N ALA A 108 -12.89 10.15 -10.29
CA ALA A 108 -14.23 9.59 -10.36
C ALA A 108 -14.92 9.54 -8.98
N LEU A 109 -14.16 9.24 -7.91
CA LEU A 109 -14.64 9.30 -6.53
C LEU A 109 -15.07 10.73 -6.15
N VAL A 110 -14.26 11.73 -6.49
CA VAL A 110 -14.60 13.16 -6.29
C VAL A 110 -15.85 13.52 -7.07
N ALA A 111 -15.90 13.21 -8.37
CA ALA A 111 -17.05 13.53 -9.22
C ALA A 111 -18.35 12.88 -8.69
N GLY A 112 -18.28 11.60 -8.32
CA GLY A 112 -19.41 10.87 -7.73
C GLY A 112 -19.87 11.45 -6.41
N SER A 113 -18.92 11.85 -5.53
CA SER A 113 -19.26 12.48 -4.24
C SER A 113 -19.94 13.83 -4.41
N PHE A 114 -19.53 14.62 -5.39
CA PHE A 114 -20.23 15.87 -5.75
C PHE A 114 -21.61 15.61 -6.35
N TRP A 115 -21.75 14.58 -7.19
CA TRP A 115 -23.02 14.21 -7.80
C TRP A 115 -24.05 13.74 -6.77
N LEU A 116 -23.62 12.91 -5.80
CA LEU A 116 -24.48 12.45 -4.69
C LEU A 116 -24.77 13.59 -3.69
N GLY A 117 -23.81 14.47 -3.48
CA GLY A 117 -23.84 15.53 -2.48
C GLY A 117 -23.38 15.06 -1.10
N PRO A 118 -22.73 15.95 -0.31
CA PRO A 118 -22.04 15.57 0.92
C PRO A 118 -22.97 14.99 2.00
N ARG A 119 -24.19 15.50 2.11
CA ARG A 119 -25.17 14.99 3.09
C ARG A 119 -25.60 13.56 2.77
N ARG A 120 -25.93 13.28 1.51
CA ARG A 120 -26.34 11.95 1.07
C ARG A 120 -25.16 10.95 1.09
N TYR A 121 -23.95 11.44 0.81
CA TYR A 121 -22.77 10.61 0.94
C TYR A 121 -22.52 10.22 2.41
N GLU A 122 -22.73 11.14 3.36
CA GLU A 122 -22.70 10.85 4.78
C GLU A 122 -23.73 9.79 5.18
N GLU A 123 -24.97 9.88 4.66
CA GLU A 123 -26.02 8.88 4.87
C GLU A 123 -25.62 7.52 4.29
N LEU A 124 -24.99 7.47 3.12
CA LEU A 124 -24.46 6.26 2.51
C LEU A 124 -23.35 5.63 3.38
N CYS A 125 -22.38 6.41 3.82
CA CYS A 125 -21.29 5.94 4.70
C CYS A 125 -21.86 5.39 6.02
N TYR A 126 -22.86 6.03 6.58
CA TYR A 126 -23.56 5.55 7.77
C TYR A 126 -24.28 4.23 7.51
N ALA A 127 -25.00 4.12 6.40
CA ALA A 127 -25.69 2.89 6.01
C ALA A 127 -24.71 1.73 5.78
N ILE A 128 -23.58 1.96 5.11
CA ILE A 128 -22.53 0.96 4.91
C ILE A 128 -22.00 0.47 6.26
N ARG A 129 -21.73 1.40 7.19
CA ARG A 129 -21.15 1.08 8.50
C ARG A 129 -22.07 0.29 9.42
N GLU A 130 -23.37 0.64 9.49
CA GLU A 130 -24.29 0.12 10.50
C GLU A 130 -25.16 -1.05 9.98
N THR A 131 -25.68 -0.93 8.76
CA THR A 131 -26.74 -1.86 8.29
C THR A 131 -26.35 -2.64 7.03
N GLY A 132 -25.29 -2.22 6.34
CA GLY A 132 -25.03 -2.63 4.97
C GLY A 132 -25.96 -1.87 4.02
N ALA A 133 -25.35 -1.07 3.12
CA ALA A 133 -26.13 -0.27 2.16
C ALA A 133 -26.74 -1.13 1.07
N THR A 134 -27.94 -0.76 0.63
CA THR A 134 -28.69 -1.42 -0.44
C THR A 134 -28.84 -0.51 -1.65
N PHE A 135 -29.02 -1.10 -2.83
CA PHE A 135 -29.38 -0.37 -4.03
C PHE A 135 -30.82 0.17 -3.93
N PHE A 136 -31.01 1.42 -4.35
CA PHE A 136 -32.31 2.05 -4.44
C PHE A 136 -32.74 2.21 -5.89
N PRO A 137 -33.86 1.59 -6.34
CA PRO A 137 -34.36 1.78 -7.69
C PRO A 137 -34.62 3.25 -8.01
N GLY A 138 -34.07 3.74 -9.13
CA GLY A 138 -34.24 5.13 -9.58
C GLY A 138 -33.25 6.14 -8.99
N ASP A 139 -32.41 5.75 -8.03
CA ASP A 139 -31.41 6.64 -7.43
C ASP A 139 -30.01 6.40 -8.01
N ALA A 140 -29.75 6.94 -9.18
CA ALA A 140 -28.52 6.73 -9.90
C ALA A 140 -27.25 7.22 -9.14
N PRO A 141 -27.23 8.43 -8.52
CA PRO A 141 -26.06 8.87 -7.75
C PRO A 141 -25.74 7.98 -6.56
N TRP A 142 -26.76 7.56 -5.80
CA TRP A 142 -26.59 6.64 -4.68
C TRP A 142 -26.02 5.30 -5.12
N ASN A 143 -26.64 4.70 -6.13
CA ASN A 143 -26.24 3.39 -6.64
C ASN A 143 -24.84 3.43 -7.26
N PHE A 144 -24.46 4.52 -7.93
CA PHE A 144 -23.12 4.73 -8.44
C PHE A 144 -22.09 4.76 -7.31
N MET A 145 -22.30 5.57 -6.29
CA MET A 145 -21.37 5.68 -5.17
C MET A 145 -21.30 4.38 -4.37
N LEU A 146 -22.43 3.71 -4.10
CA LEU A 146 -22.45 2.42 -3.45
C LEU A 146 -21.65 1.37 -4.22
N PHE A 147 -21.84 1.29 -5.56
CA PHE A 147 -21.06 0.39 -6.41
C PHE A 147 -19.57 0.75 -6.35
N TRP A 148 -19.25 2.04 -6.44
CA TRP A 148 -17.88 2.53 -6.50
C TRP A 148 -17.10 2.22 -5.22
N THR A 149 -17.64 2.56 -4.06
CA THR A 149 -16.96 2.40 -2.76
C THR A 149 -16.99 0.96 -2.25
N HIS A 150 -18.09 0.26 -2.47
CA HIS A 150 -18.34 -1.04 -1.85
C HIS A 150 -17.87 -2.23 -2.70
N TRP A 151 -18.01 -2.15 -4.02
CA TRP A 151 -17.68 -3.25 -4.93
C TRP A 151 -16.44 -2.97 -5.76
N PHE A 152 -16.40 -1.79 -6.40
CA PHE A 152 -15.33 -1.48 -7.34
C PHE A 152 -14.01 -1.18 -6.64
N PHE A 153 -14.01 -0.44 -5.53
CA PHE A 153 -12.80 -0.09 -4.80
C PHE A 153 -11.98 -1.30 -4.35
N PRO A 154 -12.55 -2.31 -3.63
CA PRO A 154 -11.78 -3.48 -3.23
C PRO A 154 -11.23 -4.27 -4.42
N ALA A 155 -12.05 -4.46 -5.48
CA ALA A 155 -11.64 -5.16 -6.69
C ALA A 155 -10.53 -4.40 -7.44
N PHE A 156 -10.66 -3.09 -7.58
CA PHE A 156 -9.66 -2.23 -8.20
C PHE A 156 -8.33 -2.27 -7.43
N LEU A 157 -8.38 -2.13 -6.11
CA LEU A 157 -7.19 -2.17 -5.25
C LEU A 157 -6.47 -3.51 -5.38
N LEU A 158 -7.20 -4.63 -5.38
CA LEU A 158 -6.64 -5.97 -5.55
C LEU A 158 -5.96 -6.13 -6.90
N ILE A 159 -6.69 -5.86 -7.99
CA ILE A 159 -6.19 -6.07 -9.35
C ILE A 159 -4.98 -5.18 -9.61
N MET A 160 -5.07 -3.91 -9.26
CA MET A 160 -4.00 -2.96 -9.46
C MET A 160 -2.75 -3.30 -8.66
N SER A 161 -2.92 -3.62 -7.38
CA SER A 161 -1.81 -4.00 -6.50
C SER A 161 -1.13 -5.26 -7.01
N PHE A 162 -1.91 -6.26 -7.43
CA PHE A 162 -1.39 -7.51 -7.98
C PHE A 162 -0.60 -7.29 -9.28
N LEU A 163 -1.13 -6.50 -10.22
CA LEU A 163 -0.44 -6.19 -11.48
C LEU A 163 0.88 -5.44 -11.24
N LEU A 164 0.87 -4.40 -10.39
CA LEU A 164 2.06 -3.63 -10.06
C LEU A 164 3.11 -4.47 -9.32
N LEU A 165 2.67 -5.38 -8.45
CA LEU A 165 3.56 -6.31 -7.77
C LEU A 165 4.18 -7.33 -8.73
N LEU A 166 3.42 -7.87 -9.68
CA LEU A 166 3.95 -8.78 -10.71
C LEU A 166 5.03 -8.10 -11.55
N ILE A 167 4.76 -6.87 -12.03
CA ILE A 167 5.71 -6.10 -12.82
C ILE A 167 6.95 -5.76 -11.99
N GLY A 168 6.75 -5.34 -10.73
CA GLY A 168 7.83 -5.05 -9.78
C GLY A 168 8.69 -6.28 -9.49
N ALA A 169 8.08 -7.42 -9.21
CA ALA A 169 8.77 -8.68 -8.96
C ALA A 169 9.63 -9.13 -10.16
N ARG A 170 9.09 -8.98 -11.39
CA ARG A 170 9.85 -9.26 -12.61
C ARG A 170 11.09 -8.37 -12.72
N LYS A 171 10.97 -7.07 -12.43
CA LYS A 171 12.10 -6.15 -12.44
C LYS A 171 13.15 -6.51 -11.39
N VAL A 172 12.72 -6.85 -10.18
CA VAL A 172 13.62 -7.27 -9.10
C VAL A 172 14.37 -8.55 -9.48
N ARG A 173 13.69 -9.55 -10.08
CA ARG A 173 14.35 -10.77 -10.58
C ARG A 173 15.43 -10.46 -11.63
N LEU A 174 15.13 -9.60 -12.61
CA LEU A 174 16.10 -9.20 -13.63
C LEU A 174 17.29 -8.45 -13.02
N TYR A 175 17.04 -7.60 -12.03
CA TYR A 175 18.11 -6.93 -11.30
C TYR A 175 18.99 -7.93 -10.56
N GLN A 176 18.39 -8.91 -9.86
CA GLN A 176 19.10 -9.97 -9.15
C GLN A 176 19.97 -10.81 -10.08
N GLN A 177 19.46 -11.19 -11.27
CA GLN A 177 20.23 -11.92 -12.27
C GLN A 177 21.47 -11.14 -12.72
N ARG A 178 21.32 -9.84 -12.99
CA ARG A 178 22.44 -8.95 -13.33
C ARG A 178 23.41 -8.82 -12.17
N PHE A 179 22.92 -8.65 -10.96
CA PHE A 179 23.73 -8.54 -9.77
C PHE A 179 24.59 -9.79 -9.58
N ASN A 180 24.01 -10.99 -9.66
CA ASN A 180 24.72 -12.25 -9.53
C ASN A 180 25.79 -12.46 -10.62
N SER A 181 25.54 -12.01 -11.86
CA SER A 181 26.54 -12.13 -12.93
C SER A 181 27.80 -11.29 -12.70
N TYR A 182 27.74 -10.26 -11.84
CA TYR A 182 28.88 -9.40 -11.52
C TYR A 182 29.58 -9.74 -10.21
N TYR A 183 28.87 -10.42 -9.28
CA TYR A 183 29.33 -10.72 -7.91
C TYR A 183 29.33 -12.22 -7.63
N ALA A 184 29.51 -13.06 -8.64
CA ALA A 184 29.45 -14.51 -8.50
C ALA A 184 30.42 -15.06 -7.43
N ASP A 185 31.49 -14.33 -7.10
CA ASP A 185 32.54 -14.76 -6.17
C ASP A 185 32.39 -14.18 -4.76
N ASP A 186 31.48 -13.23 -4.50
CA ASP A 186 31.29 -12.60 -3.19
C ASP A 186 30.06 -13.16 -2.47
N MET A 187 30.27 -14.12 -1.58
CA MET A 187 29.20 -14.84 -0.86
C MET A 187 28.43 -14.02 0.18
N ASP A 188 28.90 -12.83 0.58
CA ASP A 188 28.36 -12.08 1.74
C ASP A 188 27.33 -11.01 1.39
N LEU A 189 26.70 -11.04 0.24
CA LEU A 189 25.90 -9.93 -0.27
C LEU A 189 24.38 -10.04 0.06
N PRO A 190 23.71 -8.88 0.25
CA PRO A 190 22.33 -8.75 0.77
C PRO A 190 21.22 -9.23 -0.19
N TYR A 191 21.51 -10.22 -1.03
CA TYR A 191 20.59 -10.84 -1.98
C TYR A 191 19.33 -11.41 -1.30
N ILE A 192 19.51 -11.94 -0.10
CA ILE A 192 18.45 -12.61 0.68
C ILE A 192 17.32 -11.63 1.03
N ASP A 193 17.66 -10.38 1.36
CA ASP A 193 16.69 -9.39 1.86
C ASP A 193 15.65 -8.96 0.82
N THR A 194 16.05 -8.80 -0.46
CA THR A 194 15.14 -8.40 -1.52
C THR A 194 14.13 -9.50 -1.87
N ARG A 195 14.58 -10.75 -1.88
CA ARG A 195 13.72 -11.91 -2.14
C ARG A 195 12.71 -12.11 -1.02
N GLN A 196 13.16 -11.95 0.23
CA GLN A 196 12.30 -12.02 1.41
C GLN A 196 11.30 -10.86 1.44
N LEU A 197 11.72 -9.63 1.10
CA LEU A 197 10.81 -8.49 0.98
C LEU A 197 9.67 -8.80 0.01
N LEU A 198 9.97 -9.33 -1.18
CA LEU A 198 8.94 -9.72 -2.15
C LEU A 198 8.05 -10.83 -1.63
N PHE A 199 8.60 -11.86 -1.00
CA PHE A 199 7.84 -12.97 -0.43
C PHE A 199 6.82 -12.48 0.59
N PHE A 200 7.24 -11.66 1.55
CA PHE A 200 6.32 -11.10 2.56
C PHE A 200 5.29 -10.16 1.95
N THR A 201 5.63 -9.42 0.89
CA THR A 201 4.68 -8.56 0.19
C THR A 201 3.60 -9.39 -0.54
N TRP A 202 3.96 -10.53 -1.13
CA TRP A 202 3.01 -11.43 -1.75
C TRP A 202 1.99 -12.03 -0.77
N ILE A 203 2.40 -12.29 0.48
CA ILE A 203 1.48 -12.73 1.54
C ILE A 203 0.64 -11.54 2.06
N PHE A 204 1.27 -10.37 2.19
CA PHE A 204 0.62 -9.17 2.71
C PHE A 204 -0.57 -8.73 1.85
N LEU A 205 -0.44 -8.78 0.53
CA LEU A 205 -1.45 -8.28 -0.40
C LEU A 205 -2.81 -9.01 -0.29
N PRO A 206 -2.89 -10.36 -0.36
CA PRO A 206 -4.15 -11.06 -0.16
C PRO A 206 -4.76 -10.80 1.22
N LEU A 207 -3.92 -10.67 2.26
CA LEU A 207 -4.38 -10.43 3.61
C LEU A 207 -4.98 -9.02 3.77
N VAL A 208 -4.38 -7.99 3.16
CA VAL A 208 -4.96 -6.64 3.10
C VAL A 208 -6.30 -6.68 2.39
N THR A 209 -6.37 -7.35 1.24
CA THR A 209 -7.62 -7.45 0.47
C THR A 209 -8.71 -8.18 1.25
N LEU A 210 -8.37 -9.29 1.91
CA LEU A 210 -9.29 -10.02 2.78
C LEU A 210 -9.78 -9.12 3.92
N THR A 211 -8.88 -8.35 4.53
CA THR A 211 -9.23 -7.41 5.61
C THR A 211 -10.19 -6.33 5.13
N ILE A 212 -9.91 -5.72 3.96
CA ILE A 212 -10.80 -4.73 3.35
C ILE A 212 -12.15 -5.35 3.01
N PHE A 213 -12.16 -6.55 2.44
CA PHE A 213 -13.39 -7.28 2.14
C PHE A 213 -14.25 -7.53 3.39
N ILE A 214 -13.65 -7.99 4.49
CA ILE A 214 -14.35 -8.21 5.77
C ILE A 214 -14.92 -6.90 6.28
N ILE A 215 -14.14 -5.83 6.26
CA ILE A 215 -14.55 -4.50 6.71
C ILE A 215 -15.73 -3.99 5.89
N THR A 216 -15.66 -4.18 4.56
CA THR A 216 -16.66 -3.69 3.62
C THR A 216 -18.01 -4.41 3.78
N PHE A 217 -18.00 -5.73 3.94
CA PHE A 217 -19.24 -6.51 3.88
C PHE A 217 -19.90 -6.79 5.22
N ARG A 218 -19.15 -7.05 6.29
CA ARG A 218 -19.76 -7.32 7.62
C ARG A 218 -18.76 -7.14 8.77
N PRO A 219 -18.40 -5.92 9.15
CA PRO A 219 -17.36 -5.67 10.15
C PRO A 219 -17.67 -6.22 11.53
N PHE A 220 -18.93 -6.24 11.93
CA PHE A 220 -19.34 -6.69 13.29
C PHE A 220 -19.43 -8.21 13.42
N TYR A 221 -19.79 -8.94 12.36
CA TYR A 221 -19.91 -10.40 12.39
C TYR A 221 -18.56 -11.09 12.45
N TYR A 222 -17.52 -10.51 11.83
CA TYR A 222 -16.20 -11.12 11.70
C TYR A 222 -15.16 -10.47 12.60
N LYS A 223 -15.57 -9.97 13.76
CA LYS A 223 -14.71 -9.26 14.70
C LYS A 223 -13.42 -10.00 15.05
N TYR A 224 -13.51 -11.30 15.38
CA TYR A 224 -12.33 -12.09 15.74
C TYR A 224 -11.41 -12.32 14.55
N LEU A 225 -11.98 -12.51 13.35
CA LEU A 225 -11.21 -12.62 12.12
C LEU A 225 -10.47 -11.33 11.80
N LEU A 226 -11.13 -10.18 11.99
CA LEU A 226 -10.52 -8.86 11.82
C LEU A 226 -9.33 -8.65 12.77
N ILE A 227 -9.46 -9.09 14.03
CA ILE A 227 -8.35 -9.05 14.99
C ILE A 227 -7.20 -9.94 14.53
N GLY A 228 -7.48 -11.15 14.08
CA GLY A 228 -6.48 -12.07 13.54
C GLY A 228 -5.76 -11.46 12.32
N CYS A 229 -6.51 -10.87 11.38
CA CYS A 229 -5.95 -10.14 10.25
C CYS A 229 -5.06 -8.98 10.69
N ALA A 230 -5.47 -8.17 11.67
CA ALA A 230 -4.69 -7.04 12.15
C ALA A 230 -3.36 -7.49 12.77
N VAL A 231 -3.35 -8.57 13.55
CA VAL A 231 -2.13 -9.14 14.12
C VAL A 231 -1.20 -9.65 13.02
N LEU A 232 -1.72 -10.44 12.07
CA LEU A 232 -0.94 -10.95 10.94
C LEU A 232 -0.38 -9.82 10.06
N LEU A 233 -1.19 -8.80 9.78
CA LEU A 233 -0.74 -7.60 9.06
C LEU A 233 0.39 -6.90 9.79
N SER A 234 0.33 -6.81 11.12
CA SER A 234 1.39 -6.20 11.93
C SER A 234 2.70 -6.99 11.82
N VAL A 235 2.64 -8.32 11.88
CA VAL A 235 3.82 -9.18 11.72
C VAL A 235 4.42 -9.02 10.31
N LEU A 236 3.58 -9.04 9.27
CA LEU A 236 4.05 -8.89 7.90
C LEU A 236 4.66 -7.50 7.64
N GLN A 237 4.03 -6.44 8.18
CA GLN A 237 4.58 -5.09 8.10
C GLN A 237 5.89 -4.94 8.86
N TYR A 238 6.03 -5.61 10.01
CA TYR A 238 7.30 -5.68 10.73
C TYR A 238 8.39 -6.32 9.84
N MET A 239 8.10 -7.45 9.21
CA MET A 239 9.06 -8.12 8.33
C MET A 239 9.42 -7.26 7.11
N ILE A 240 8.42 -6.68 6.43
CA ILE A 240 8.63 -5.79 5.29
C ILE A 240 9.48 -4.59 5.71
N GLY A 241 9.18 -3.96 6.85
CA GLY A 241 9.92 -2.83 7.38
C GLY A 241 11.36 -3.18 7.72
N ARG A 242 11.59 -4.31 8.41
CA ARG A 242 12.93 -4.81 8.73
C ARG A 242 13.76 -5.03 7.47
N PHE A 243 13.19 -5.66 6.43
CA PHE A 243 13.91 -5.89 5.18
C PHE A 243 14.15 -4.58 4.42
N THR A 244 13.19 -3.66 4.41
CA THR A 244 13.38 -2.32 3.84
C THR A 244 14.54 -1.58 4.54
N TYR A 245 14.60 -1.63 5.86
CA TYR A 245 15.69 -1.03 6.64
C TYR A 245 17.05 -1.63 6.30
N ARG A 246 17.12 -2.94 6.07
CA ARG A 246 18.36 -3.66 5.74
C ARG A 246 18.82 -3.51 4.30
N LEU A 247 18.01 -2.98 3.39
CA LEU A 247 18.41 -2.74 2.00
C LEU A 247 19.57 -1.72 1.96
N ASN A 248 20.81 -2.19 1.89
CA ASN A 248 22.00 -1.32 1.88
C ASN A 248 22.43 -0.95 0.46
N HIS A 249 22.02 -1.71 -0.54
CA HIS A 249 22.46 -1.55 -1.92
C HIS A 249 21.24 -1.34 -2.82
N ASP A 250 21.36 -0.35 -3.69
CA ASP A 250 20.41 -0.09 -4.76
C ASP A 250 21.10 -0.18 -6.12
N ALA A 251 20.35 0.00 -7.19
CA ALA A 251 20.88 -0.06 -8.55
C ALA A 251 21.98 0.99 -8.84
N ARG A 252 22.07 2.06 -8.07
CA ARG A 252 23.13 3.07 -8.20
C ARG A 252 24.46 2.51 -7.72
N TYR A 253 24.46 1.84 -6.58
CA TYR A 253 25.65 1.20 -6.05
C TYR A 253 26.23 0.20 -7.06
N LEU A 254 25.35 -0.66 -7.64
CA LEU A 254 25.77 -1.60 -8.68
C LEU A 254 26.34 -0.90 -9.90
N ALA A 255 25.71 0.19 -10.38
CA ALA A 255 26.17 0.95 -11.52
C ALA A 255 27.55 1.61 -11.29
N GLU A 256 27.77 2.16 -10.08
CA GLU A 256 29.07 2.73 -9.69
C GLU A 256 30.16 1.66 -9.58
N TYR A 257 29.83 0.49 -9.03
CA TYR A 257 30.76 -0.63 -8.96
C TYR A 257 31.20 -1.12 -10.36
N ILE A 258 30.23 -1.35 -11.27
CA ILE A 258 30.52 -1.74 -12.65
C ILE A 258 31.41 -0.70 -13.35
N ARG A 259 31.12 0.59 -13.13
CA ARG A 259 31.93 1.68 -13.71
C ARG A 259 33.37 1.65 -13.21
N LYS A 260 33.59 1.46 -11.91
CA LYS A 260 34.95 1.36 -11.33
C LYS A 260 35.68 0.15 -11.88
N LYS A 261 35.04 -1.04 -11.89
CA LYS A 261 35.64 -2.28 -12.40
C LYS A 261 36.03 -2.19 -13.88
N ASN A 262 35.30 -1.38 -14.67
CA ASN A 262 35.65 -1.15 -16.09
C ASN A 262 36.75 -0.08 -16.29
N GLN A 263 37.03 0.76 -15.28
CA GLN A 263 38.12 1.74 -15.31
C GLN A 263 39.46 1.13 -14.89
N ASP A 264 39.39 0.04 -14.10
CA ASP A 264 40.57 -0.68 -13.59
C ASP A 264 41.06 -1.79 -14.54
N LYS A 265 40.35 -1.99 -15.67
CA LYS A 265 40.76 -2.84 -16.81
C LYS A 265 41.33 -2.02 -17.96
#